data_ab82a9b4f5358f1d7a9fb1c286db630a
#
_entry.id   ab82a9b4f5358f1d7a9fb1c286db630a
#
_cell.length_a   1.000
_cell.length_b   1.000
_cell.length_c   1.000
_cell.angle_alpha   90.00
_cell.angle_beta   90.00
_cell.angle_gamma   90.00
#
_symmetry.space_group_name_H-M   'P 1'
#
loop_
_entity.id
_entity.type
_entity.pdbx_description
1 polymer ?
#
loop_
_entity_poly.entity_id
_entity_poly.type
_entity_poly.pdbx_seq_one_letter_code
_entity_poly.pdbx_strand_id
1 'polypeptide(L)'
;MVTLKEALKFSAEEIKNLRAELEAKIIKEKELGAYVEQLANLEIAKLGEGVPIAIKDNIQVKGWSVTCASKILQGYVAPYNATVIEKLLSKNLAPFGRTNMDEFAMGSTTESSFYGKTLNPLNHAHVPGGSSGGS
;
A
#
# COMPACT_ATOMS: atom_id res chain seq x y z
N MET A 1 -11.84 -8.91 -11.62
CA MET A 1 -10.83 -8.68 -10.55
C MET A 1 -9.99 -9.95 -10.46
N VAL A 2 -8.66 -9.83 -10.53
CA VAL A 2 -7.75 -10.98 -10.40
C VAL A 2 -7.59 -11.33 -8.92
N THR A 3 -7.78 -12.60 -8.56
CA THR A 3 -7.54 -13.08 -7.20
C THR A 3 -6.07 -13.45 -7.01
N LEU A 4 -5.58 -13.47 -5.76
CA LEU A 4 -4.22 -13.92 -5.45
C LEU A 4 -3.96 -15.34 -5.98
N LYS A 5 -4.93 -16.23 -5.86
CA LYS A 5 -4.82 -17.63 -6.35
C LYS A 5 -4.63 -17.71 -7.87
N GLU A 6 -5.23 -16.79 -8.61
CA GLU A 6 -5.04 -16.67 -10.07
C GLU A 6 -3.67 -16.06 -10.37
N ALA A 7 -3.34 -14.93 -9.72
CA ALA A 7 -2.08 -14.21 -9.95
C ALA A 7 -0.84 -15.07 -9.65
N LEU A 8 -0.90 -15.98 -8.69
CA LEU A 8 0.18 -16.94 -8.39
C LEU A 8 0.49 -17.94 -9.53
N LYS A 9 -0.40 -18.03 -10.52
CA LYS A 9 -0.22 -18.89 -11.70
C LYS A 9 0.26 -18.13 -12.92
N PHE A 10 0.37 -16.81 -12.83
CA PHE A 10 0.76 -15.95 -13.93
C PHE A 10 2.22 -16.14 -14.31
N SER A 11 2.51 -16.06 -15.61
CA SER A 11 3.85 -15.91 -16.14
C SER A 11 4.46 -14.56 -15.72
N ALA A 12 5.76 -14.42 -15.88
CA ALA A 12 6.46 -13.16 -15.60
C ALA A 12 5.89 -11.98 -16.41
N GLU A 13 5.50 -12.22 -17.66
CA GLU A 13 4.92 -11.18 -18.52
C GLU A 13 3.51 -10.78 -18.05
N GLU A 14 2.68 -11.73 -17.63
CA GLU A 14 1.36 -11.45 -17.08
C GLU A 14 1.45 -10.68 -15.75
N ILE A 15 2.42 -11.01 -14.89
CA ILE A 15 2.68 -10.25 -13.66
C ILE A 15 3.12 -8.82 -13.98
N LYS A 16 4.00 -8.64 -14.96
CA LYS A 16 4.45 -7.31 -15.40
C LYS A 16 3.27 -6.46 -15.91
N ASN A 17 2.40 -7.04 -16.72
CA ASN A 17 1.20 -6.37 -17.22
C ASN A 17 0.23 -6.02 -16.08
N LEU A 18 -0.01 -6.94 -15.14
CA LEU A 18 -0.82 -6.68 -13.94
C LEU A 18 -0.27 -5.51 -13.12
N ARG A 19 1.05 -5.44 -12.93
CA ARG A 19 1.70 -4.35 -12.19
C ARG A 19 1.50 -3.01 -12.87
N ALA A 20 1.64 -2.96 -14.21
CA ALA A 20 1.41 -1.74 -14.98
C ALA A 20 -0.06 -1.28 -14.93
N GLU A 21 -1.01 -2.21 -15.03
CA GLU A 21 -2.44 -1.91 -14.88
C GLU A 21 -2.79 -1.37 -13.50
N LEU A 22 -2.24 -1.97 -12.44
CA LEU A 22 -2.46 -1.51 -11.07
C LEU A 22 -1.87 -0.13 -10.83
N GLU A 23 -0.67 0.14 -11.33
CA GLU A 23 -0.05 1.46 -11.23
C GLU A 23 -0.89 2.53 -11.94
N ALA A 24 -1.34 2.26 -13.15
CA ALA A 24 -2.22 3.16 -13.89
C ALA A 24 -3.54 3.41 -13.15
N LYS A 25 -4.11 2.37 -12.54
CA LYS A 25 -5.33 2.49 -11.72
C LYS A 25 -5.09 3.33 -10.48
N ILE A 26 -4.01 3.10 -9.74
CA ILE A 26 -3.64 3.88 -8.56
C ILE A 26 -3.50 5.37 -8.93
N ILE A 27 -2.83 5.68 -10.04
CA ILE A 27 -2.67 7.06 -10.51
C ILE A 27 -4.02 7.68 -10.88
N LYS A 28 -4.87 6.95 -11.58
CA LYS A 28 -6.20 7.41 -12.01
C LYS A 28 -7.13 7.70 -10.83
N GLU A 29 -7.08 6.87 -9.78
CA GLU A 29 -7.97 6.93 -8.62
C GLU A 29 -7.28 7.59 -7.41
N LYS A 30 -6.34 8.51 -7.66
CA LYS A 30 -5.55 9.13 -6.58
C LYS A 30 -6.38 9.87 -5.54
N GLU A 31 -7.56 10.38 -5.92
CA GLU A 31 -8.47 11.08 -5.00
C GLU A 31 -8.98 10.19 -3.87
N LEU A 32 -8.96 8.87 -4.05
CA LEU A 32 -9.35 7.95 -2.97
C LEU A 32 -8.40 8.00 -1.79
N GLY A 33 -7.14 8.41 -1.99
CA GLY A 33 -6.16 8.47 -0.92
C GLY A 33 -5.85 7.10 -0.29
N ALA A 34 -5.99 6.02 -1.07
CA ALA A 34 -5.74 4.66 -0.59
C ALA A 34 -4.25 4.39 -0.33
N TYR A 35 -3.38 5.01 -1.10
CA TYR A 35 -1.93 4.89 -0.95
C TYR A 35 -1.31 6.19 -0.41
N VAL A 36 -0.36 6.05 0.52
CA VAL A 36 0.38 7.18 1.07
C VAL A 36 1.09 7.98 -0.03
N GLU A 37 1.63 7.29 -1.02
CA GLU A 37 2.33 7.93 -2.15
C GLU A 37 1.41 8.86 -2.95
N GLN A 38 0.15 8.52 -3.11
CA GLN A 38 -0.85 9.39 -3.78
C GLN A 38 -1.03 10.71 -3.01
N LEU A 39 -1.19 10.61 -1.69
CA LEU A 39 -1.41 11.76 -0.80
C LEU A 39 -0.15 12.60 -0.61
N ALA A 40 1.01 11.96 -0.59
CA ALA A 40 2.32 12.61 -0.45
C ALA A 40 2.89 13.10 -1.80
N ASN A 41 2.21 12.85 -2.92
CA ASN A 41 2.67 13.16 -4.27
C ASN A 41 4.04 12.54 -4.61
N LEU A 42 4.20 11.27 -4.26
CA LEU A 42 5.39 10.46 -4.50
C LEU A 42 5.09 9.36 -5.51
N GLU A 43 6.15 8.78 -6.08
CA GLU A 43 6.04 7.56 -6.89
C GLU A 43 5.71 6.36 -6.00
N ILE A 44 4.97 5.38 -6.57
CA ILE A 44 4.62 4.14 -5.88
C ILE A 44 5.88 3.35 -5.56
N ALA A 45 6.11 3.09 -4.29
CA ALA A 45 7.23 2.29 -3.82
C ALA A 45 7.08 0.83 -4.27
N LYS A 46 8.16 0.22 -4.77
CA LYS A 46 8.16 -1.14 -5.32
C LYS A 46 9.39 -1.91 -4.86
N LEU A 47 9.21 -3.19 -4.56
CA LEU A 47 10.31 -4.11 -4.24
C LEU A 47 10.07 -5.46 -4.89
N GLY A 48 11.02 -5.92 -5.73
CA GLY A 48 10.91 -7.18 -6.47
C GLY A 48 9.94 -7.13 -7.67
N GLU A 49 9.88 -8.24 -8.41
CA GLU A 49 9.16 -8.38 -9.67
C GLU A 49 7.95 -9.35 -9.57
N GLY A 50 7.68 -9.90 -8.39
CA GLY A 50 6.61 -10.87 -8.16
C GLY A 50 5.20 -10.25 -8.18
N VAL A 51 4.23 -11.08 -7.80
CA VAL A 51 2.82 -10.67 -7.67
C VAL A 51 2.71 -9.48 -6.71
N PRO A 52 2.13 -8.36 -7.13
CA PRO A 52 2.10 -7.13 -6.34
C PRO A 52 1.20 -7.26 -5.10
N ILE A 53 1.73 -6.88 -3.94
CA ILE A 53 1.03 -6.86 -2.65
C ILE A 53 1.15 -5.47 -2.05
N ALA A 54 0.03 -4.82 -1.81
CA ALA A 54 -0.02 -3.54 -1.11
C ALA A 54 0.38 -3.71 0.37
N ILE A 55 1.21 -2.81 0.89
CA ILE A 55 1.79 -2.92 2.24
C ILE A 55 1.29 -1.76 3.11
N LYS A 56 0.70 -2.08 4.24
CA LYS A 56 0.26 -1.06 5.20
C LYS A 56 1.46 -0.26 5.73
N ASP A 57 1.31 1.05 5.87
CA ASP A 57 2.40 2.00 6.22
C ASP A 57 2.96 1.83 7.65
N ASN A 58 2.62 0.77 8.36
CA ASN A 58 3.27 0.36 9.61
C ASN A 58 4.10 -0.93 9.48
N ILE A 59 4.26 -1.46 8.26
CA ILE A 59 5.04 -2.67 8.01
C ILE A 59 6.37 -2.27 7.38
N GLN A 60 7.47 -2.64 8.02
CA GLN A 60 8.80 -2.28 7.56
C GLN A 60 9.19 -3.05 6.29
N VAL A 61 9.49 -2.30 5.24
CA VAL A 61 10.15 -2.77 4.01
C VAL A 61 11.48 -2.04 3.92
N LYS A 62 12.58 -2.78 3.94
CA LYS A 62 13.94 -2.21 3.96
C LYS A 62 14.13 -1.16 2.86
N GLY A 63 14.60 0.01 3.27
CA GLY A 63 14.82 1.14 2.37
C GLY A 63 13.58 1.99 2.07
N TRP A 64 12.38 1.56 2.50
CA TRP A 64 11.17 2.37 2.35
C TRP A 64 10.97 3.29 3.55
N SER A 65 10.33 4.42 3.30
CA SER A 65 9.77 5.24 4.37
C SER A 65 8.62 4.48 5.03
N VAL A 66 8.58 4.47 6.35
CA VAL A 66 7.51 3.85 7.16
C VAL A 66 7.08 4.85 8.21
N THR A 67 5.88 5.40 8.09
CA THR A 67 5.49 6.54 8.92
C THR A 67 4.34 6.26 9.88
N CYS A 68 3.71 5.10 9.80
CA CYS A 68 2.47 4.80 10.54
C CYS A 68 1.40 5.89 10.35
N ALA A 69 1.37 6.53 9.17
CA ALA A 69 0.55 7.69 8.86
C ALA A 69 0.69 8.84 9.88
N SER A 70 1.87 8.99 10.51
CA SER A 70 2.17 10.00 11.54
C SER A 70 3.20 11.01 11.07
N LYS A 71 3.04 12.27 11.50
CA LYS A 71 4.03 13.33 11.31
C LYS A 71 5.33 13.04 12.07
N ILE A 72 5.26 12.37 13.20
CA ILE A 72 6.42 12.07 14.07
C ILE A 72 7.46 11.21 13.34
N LEU A 73 7.01 10.26 12.50
CA LEU A 73 7.89 9.34 11.78
C LEU A 73 8.26 9.82 10.37
N GLN A 74 7.97 11.06 10.01
CA GLN A 74 8.42 11.59 8.72
C GLN A 74 9.96 11.57 8.63
N GLY A 75 10.47 11.02 7.51
CA GLY A 75 11.92 10.84 7.30
C GLY A 75 12.50 9.55 7.89
N TYR A 76 11.73 8.76 8.65
CA TYR A 76 12.18 7.44 9.07
C TYR A 76 12.22 6.48 7.87
N VAL A 77 13.36 5.81 7.69
CA VAL A 77 13.57 4.80 6.65
C VAL A 77 13.84 3.46 7.32
N ALA A 78 13.09 2.42 6.92
CA ALA A 78 13.20 1.09 7.51
C ALA A 78 14.59 0.47 7.27
N PRO A 79 15.34 0.08 8.31
CA PRO A 79 16.68 -0.50 8.15
C PRO A 79 16.66 -2.01 7.82
N TYR A 80 15.51 -2.67 7.99
CA TYR A 80 15.32 -4.10 7.72
C TYR A 80 13.89 -4.39 7.28
N ASN A 81 13.65 -5.58 6.73
CA ASN A 81 12.31 -6.06 6.42
C ASN A 81 11.63 -6.66 7.65
N ALA A 82 10.35 -6.41 7.82
CA ALA A 82 9.52 -7.20 8.73
C ALA A 82 9.49 -8.67 8.27
N THR A 83 9.35 -9.60 9.21
CA THR A 83 9.31 -11.05 8.90
C THR A 83 8.25 -11.41 7.84
N VAL A 84 7.12 -10.71 7.84
CA VAL A 84 6.08 -10.92 6.83
C VAL A 84 6.59 -10.58 5.42
N ILE A 85 7.38 -9.53 5.26
CA ILE A 85 7.96 -9.13 3.97
C ILE A 85 8.93 -10.21 3.46
N GLU A 86 9.81 -10.73 4.32
CA GLU A 86 10.71 -11.84 3.95
C GLU A 86 9.93 -13.07 3.48
N LYS A 87 8.83 -13.40 4.18
CA LYS A 87 7.96 -14.51 3.81
C LYS A 87 7.23 -14.27 2.48
N LEU A 88 6.77 -13.05 2.21
CA LEU A 88 6.15 -12.69 0.94
C LEU A 88 7.15 -12.83 -0.22
N LEU A 89 8.33 -12.25 -0.09
CA LEU A 89 9.38 -12.31 -1.11
C LEU A 89 9.79 -13.76 -1.42
N SER A 90 9.88 -14.62 -0.39
CA SER A 90 10.21 -16.05 -0.58
C SER A 90 9.14 -16.83 -1.38
N LYS A 91 7.95 -16.26 -1.56
CA LYS A 91 6.82 -16.83 -2.30
C LYS A 91 6.52 -16.10 -3.62
N ASN A 92 7.48 -15.30 -4.11
CA ASN A 92 7.31 -14.48 -5.31
C ASN A 92 6.15 -13.47 -5.19
N LEU A 93 5.88 -12.98 -3.96
CA LEU A 93 4.97 -11.90 -3.67
C LEU A 93 5.79 -10.65 -3.40
N ALA A 94 5.50 -9.56 -4.08
CA ALA A 94 6.36 -8.38 -4.11
C ALA A 94 5.65 -7.14 -3.53
N PRO A 95 6.21 -6.46 -2.50
CA PRO A 95 5.70 -5.20 -1.99
C PRO A 95 5.47 -4.18 -3.11
N PHE A 96 4.27 -3.54 -3.09
CA PHE A 96 3.82 -2.62 -4.13
C PHE A 96 2.94 -1.51 -3.53
N GLY A 97 3.57 -0.39 -3.17
CA GLY A 97 2.93 0.75 -2.55
C GLY A 97 2.63 0.60 -1.05
N ARG A 98 2.53 1.73 -0.37
CA ARG A 98 2.20 1.82 1.05
C ARG A 98 0.75 2.27 1.21
N THR A 99 -0.09 1.44 1.80
CA THR A 99 -1.49 1.80 2.02
C THR A 99 -1.66 2.70 3.24
N ASN A 100 -2.57 3.67 3.09
CA ASN A 100 -2.91 4.63 4.13
C ASN A 100 -3.63 3.96 5.30
N MET A 101 -3.54 4.58 6.46
CA MET A 101 -4.04 4.01 7.72
C MET A 101 -4.36 5.11 8.73
N ASP A 102 -5.10 4.78 9.78
CA ASP A 102 -5.17 5.64 10.96
C ASP A 102 -3.79 5.77 11.62
N GLU A 103 -3.49 6.95 12.16
CA GLU A 103 -2.21 7.23 12.82
C GLU A 103 -1.91 6.19 13.90
N PHE A 104 -0.71 5.57 13.81
CA PHE A 104 -0.26 4.46 14.69
C PHE A 104 -1.24 3.28 14.79
N ALA A 105 -2.08 3.07 13.79
CA ALA A 105 -3.13 2.04 13.77
C ALA A 105 -4.20 2.22 14.88
N MET A 106 -4.33 3.41 15.43
CA MET A 106 -5.27 3.75 16.51
C MET A 106 -6.48 4.49 15.97
N GLY A 107 -7.38 3.75 15.33
CA GLY A 107 -8.61 4.30 14.73
C GLY A 107 -9.37 3.25 13.92
N SER A 108 -10.53 3.65 13.41
CA SER A 108 -11.44 2.75 12.67
C SER A 108 -12.02 3.40 11.41
N THR A 109 -11.56 4.59 11.02
CA THR A 109 -12.13 5.37 9.92
C THR A 109 -11.12 5.87 8.90
N THR A 110 -9.82 5.79 9.21
CA THR A 110 -8.69 6.33 8.43
C THR A 110 -8.75 7.87 8.29
N GLU A 111 -9.41 8.54 9.24
CA GLU A 111 -9.50 10.01 9.27
C GLU A 111 -8.34 10.66 10.04
N SER A 112 -7.64 9.91 10.90
CA SER A 112 -6.54 10.41 11.72
C SER A 112 -5.18 10.41 11.00
N SER A 113 -5.11 9.98 9.75
CA SER A 113 -3.87 9.97 8.97
C SER A 113 -3.31 11.39 8.78
N PHE A 114 -1.99 11.55 9.02
CA PHE A 114 -1.26 12.78 8.70
C PHE A 114 -1.35 13.19 7.23
N TYR A 115 -1.48 12.22 6.33
CA TYR A 115 -1.57 12.46 4.88
C TYR A 115 -2.96 12.88 4.42
N GLY A 116 -3.97 12.69 5.25
CA GLY A 116 -5.38 12.91 4.92
C GLY A 116 -6.17 11.61 4.89
N LYS A 117 -7.49 11.74 4.83
CA LYS A 117 -8.40 10.60 4.86
C LYS A 117 -8.36 9.76 3.58
N THR A 118 -8.70 8.49 3.71
CA THR A 118 -9.06 7.63 2.58
C THR A 118 -10.57 7.68 2.36
N LEU A 119 -11.01 7.75 1.10
CA LEU A 119 -12.43 7.73 0.74
C LEU A 119 -12.90 6.31 0.48
N ASN A 120 -14.16 6.04 0.82
CA ASN A 120 -14.81 4.78 0.43
C ASN A 120 -15.12 4.82 -1.07
N PRO A 121 -14.59 3.89 -1.89
CA PRO A 121 -14.77 3.93 -3.35
C PRO A 121 -16.21 3.69 -3.80
N LEU A 122 -17.05 3.09 -2.96
CA LEU A 122 -18.46 2.84 -3.27
C LEU A 122 -19.36 4.04 -2.95
N ASN A 123 -18.98 4.84 -1.94
CA ASN A 123 -19.69 6.05 -1.57
C ASN A 123 -18.77 6.97 -0.76
N HIS A 124 -18.33 8.07 -1.36
CA HIS A 124 -17.41 9.04 -0.75
C HIS A 124 -17.96 9.74 0.50
N ALA A 125 -19.28 9.65 0.78
CA ALA A 125 -19.88 10.16 2.01
C ALA A 125 -19.70 9.20 3.21
N HIS A 126 -19.17 8.01 2.98
CA HIS A 126 -18.91 7.01 4.01
C HIS A 126 -17.40 6.82 4.22
N VAL A 127 -17.02 6.37 5.42
CA VAL A 127 -15.63 5.98 5.71
C VAL A 127 -15.32 4.61 5.10
N PRO A 128 -14.07 4.33 4.72
CA PRO A 128 -13.68 3.03 4.20
C PRO A 128 -13.55 1.96 5.28
N GLY A 129 -13.49 2.38 6.54
CA GLY A 129 -13.08 1.59 7.69
C GLY A 129 -11.66 1.95 8.13
N GLY A 130 -11.13 1.21 9.09
CA GLY A 130 -9.78 1.43 9.64
C GLY A 130 -9.43 0.36 10.67
N SER A 131 -8.21 0.34 11.12
CA SER A 131 -7.10 1.28 10.79
C SER A 131 -6.49 1.07 9.41
N SER A 132 -6.83 0.04 8.65
CA SER A 132 -6.27 -0.31 7.32
C SER A 132 -7.14 0.25 6.18
N GLY A 133 -7.53 1.53 6.23
CA GLY A 133 -8.47 2.11 5.28
C GLY A 133 -7.99 2.16 3.83
N GLY A 134 -6.68 2.18 3.60
CA GLY A 134 -6.12 2.10 2.25
C GLY A 134 -6.23 0.71 1.61
N SER A 135 -6.59 -0.31 2.38
CA SER A 135 -6.80 -1.68 1.90
C SER A 135 -8.23 -1.91 1.49
#